data_ce503de7955310ad53d5bd68590a05de
#
_entry.id   ce503de7955310ad53d5bd68590a05de
#
_cell.length_a   1.000
_cell.length_b   1.000
_cell.length_c   1.000
_cell.angle_alpha   90.00
_cell.angle_beta   90.00
_cell.angle_gamma   90.00
#
_symmetry.space_group_name_H-M   'P 1'
#
loop_
_entity.id
_entity.type
_entity.pdbx_description
1 polymer ?
#
loop_
_entity_poly.entity_id
_entity_poly.type
_entity_poly.pdbx_seq_one_letter_code
_entity_poly.pdbx_strand_id
1 'polypeptide(L)'
;MATFHQSAFFTTAGPFDRHQPDAIRYAHQLFSIALIMLKIIAANLNGIRSASKKGFFDWMAKQDADFVCVQELKAQAADLSADMLAPAGYHGFFHYAEKKGYSGTGIYSKAAPDAVITGFGNPEFDAEGRYVQCDFANLSVISVYCPSGSSSEERQLAKFRFMEVFLPHLDVLRSRGREVVICGDWNIAHKEIDLKNWKGNLKNSGFLPEERAWLSRIFDELKLVDVFRTVEPGAEQYTWWSNRGQAYTNNVGWRIDYQIATPGIAALARSAVIYKRHKFSDHAPLTIDYEMSLSDAQAMPT
;
A
#
# COMPACT_ATOMS: atom_id res chain seq x y z
N MET A 1 -9.18 -6.52 81.17
CA MET A 1 -8.03 -7.35 81.54
C MET A 1 -7.41 -7.82 80.19
N ALA A 2 -6.22 -7.55 79.79
CA ALA A 2 -4.98 -7.08 80.28
C ALA A 2 -4.29 -6.27 79.15
N THR A 3 -3.71 -5.18 79.55
CA THR A 3 -2.72 -4.34 78.90
C THR A 3 -1.41 -5.07 78.70
N PHE A 4 -0.62 -4.71 77.69
CA PHE A 4 0.85 -4.57 77.67
C PHE A 4 1.27 -4.03 76.29
N HIS A 5 1.69 -2.88 76.18
CA HIS A 5 2.97 -2.16 76.34
C HIS A 5 3.82 -2.15 75.02
N GLN A 6 4.04 -0.93 74.56
CA GLN A 6 5.01 -0.46 73.53
C GLN A 6 6.45 -0.90 73.83
N SER A 7 7.22 -1.07 72.78
CA SER A 7 8.64 -0.67 72.81
C SER A 7 9.09 -0.30 71.38
N ALA A 8 9.48 0.93 71.20
CA ALA A 8 10.09 1.50 70.01
C ALA A 8 11.57 1.08 69.96
N PHE A 9 12.04 0.73 68.79
CA PHE A 9 13.48 0.75 68.47
C PHE A 9 13.76 1.69 67.35
N PHE A 10 14.35 2.82 67.65
CA PHE A 10 15.05 3.68 66.72
C PHE A 10 16.36 2.99 66.30
N THR A 11 16.59 2.78 65.01
CA THR A 11 17.90 2.52 64.44
C THR A 11 18.21 3.57 63.37
N THR A 12 19.36 4.19 63.60
CA THR A 12 19.99 5.32 62.92
C THR A 12 20.24 5.04 61.42
N ALA A 13 19.89 6.03 60.60
CA ALA A 13 20.26 6.08 59.19
C ALA A 13 21.78 6.28 59.04
N GLY A 14 22.45 5.39 58.34
CA GLY A 14 23.83 5.55 57.88
C GLY A 14 23.88 6.46 56.62
N PRO A 15 25.05 7.04 56.30
CA PRO A 15 25.17 8.06 55.27
C PRO A 15 24.95 7.48 53.86
N PHE A 16 24.14 8.19 53.06
CA PHE A 16 23.97 7.97 51.64
C PHE A 16 25.31 8.10 50.91
N ASP A 17 25.74 7.02 50.28
CA ASP A 17 26.87 6.99 49.37
C ASP A 17 26.51 7.68 48.05
N ARG A 18 27.21 8.78 47.70
CA ARG A 18 26.97 9.65 46.54
C ARG A 18 27.77 9.21 45.32
N HIS A 19 27.85 7.94 45.00
CA HIS A 19 28.52 7.48 43.79
C HIS A 19 27.72 6.40 43.05
N GLN A 20 26.63 6.82 42.36
CA GLN A 20 26.11 6.11 41.20
C GLN A 20 25.58 7.09 40.14
N PRO A 21 26.45 7.73 39.32
CA PRO A 21 25.98 8.51 38.16
C PRO A 21 25.67 7.66 36.94
N ASP A 22 26.00 6.36 36.90
CA ASP A 22 25.94 5.58 35.66
C ASP A 22 24.59 4.89 35.39
N ALA A 23 23.82 4.56 36.43
CA ALA A 23 22.52 3.91 36.23
C ALA A 23 21.45 4.80 35.55
N ILE A 24 21.53 6.12 35.75
CA ILE A 24 20.59 7.08 35.14
C ILE A 24 20.97 7.37 33.69
N ARG A 25 22.24 7.31 33.31
CA ARG A 25 22.70 7.47 31.92
C ARG A 25 22.33 6.28 31.06
N TYR A 26 22.37 5.06 31.58
CA TYR A 26 21.92 3.86 30.82
C TYR A 26 20.41 3.81 30.64
N ALA A 27 19.60 4.34 31.57
CA ALA A 27 18.15 4.40 31.40
C ALA A 27 17.70 5.42 30.33
N HIS A 28 18.46 6.50 30.12
CA HIS A 28 18.15 7.47 29.04
C HIS A 28 18.62 7.05 27.66
N GLN A 29 19.50 6.06 27.54
CA GLN A 29 19.99 5.54 26.27
C GLN A 29 19.12 4.39 25.71
N LEU A 30 18.18 3.88 26.51
CA LEU A 30 17.19 2.86 26.10
C LEU A 30 15.86 3.46 25.63
N PHE A 31 15.70 4.79 25.63
CA PHE A 31 14.50 5.44 25.12
C PHE A 31 14.74 5.99 23.71
N SER A 32 14.00 5.41 22.81
CA SER A 32 13.73 5.91 21.46
C SER A 32 14.71 5.48 20.36
N ILE A 33 14.84 4.17 20.16
CA ILE A 33 14.87 3.74 18.77
C ILE A 33 13.40 3.84 18.31
N ALA A 34 12.99 5.04 17.90
CA ALA A 34 11.78 5.14 17.09
C ALA A 34 12.01 4.19 15.92
N LEU A 35 11.26 3.09 15.86
CA LEU A 35 11.29 2.21 14.69
C LEU A 35 11.02 3.10 13.49
N ILE A 36 12.04 3.28 12.66
CA ILE A 36 11.86 4.03 11.41
C ILE A 36 11.02 3.15 10.51
N MET A 37 9.84 3.62 10.18
CA MET A 37 8.84 2.88 9.39
C MET A 37 8.67 3.55 8.04
N LEU A 38 8.88 2.79 6.97
CA LEU A 38 8.51 3.19 5.62
C LEU A 38 7.03 2.92 5.44
N LYS A 39 6.24 3.98 5.25
CA LYS A 39 4.80 3.88 5.08
C LYS A 39 4.40 4.04 3.62
N ILE A 40 3.74 3.03 3.06
CA ILE A 40 3.26 3.03 1.68
C ILE A 40 1.73 2.89 1.66
N ILE A 41 1.06 3.74 0.87
CA ILE A 41 -0.38 3.72 0.67
C ILE A 41 -0.68 3.40 -0.80
N ALA A 42 -1.62 2.48 -1.05
CA ALA A 42 -2.26 2.27 -2.35
C ALA A 42 -3.71 2.77 -2.28
N ALA A 43 -4.15 3.57 -3.25
CA ALA A 43 -5.48 4.17 -3.26
C ALA A 43 -6.01 4.35 -4.70
N ASN A 44 -6.98 3.54 -5.11
CA ASN A 44 -7.76 3.83 -6.31
C ASN A 44 -8.75 4.97 -6.02
N LEU A 45 -8.60 6.10 -6.71
CA LEU A 45 -9.34 7.33 -6.44
C LEU A 45 -10.69 7.41 -7.17
N ASN A 46 -10.90 6.58 -8.18
CA ASN A 46 -12.06 6.66 -9.06
C ASN A 46 -12.36 8.12 -9.52
N GLY A 47 -11.28 8.83 -9.88
CA GLY A 47 -11.26 10.23 -10.26
C GLY A 47 -10.68 11.15 -9.17
N ILE A 48 -9.44 11.61 -9.40
CA ILE A 48 -8.67 12.42 -8.44
C ILE A 48 -9.40 13.71 -8.03
N ARG A 49 -10.07 14.39 -8.95
CA ARG A 49 -10.84 15.61 -8.65
C ARG A 49 -12.05 15.34 -7.74
N SER A 50 -12.70 14.17 -7.91
CA SER A 50 -13.80 13.73 -7.06
C SER A 50 -13.30 13.36 -5.66
N ALA A 51 -12.20 12.62 -5.58
CA ALA A 51 -11.57 12.23 -4.31
C ALA A 51 -11.07 13.46 -3.54
N SER A 52 -10.47 14.44 -4.23
CA SER A 52 -10.06 15.72 -3.66
C SER A 52 -11.23 16.46 -2.97
N LYS A 53 -12.37 16.61 -3.67
CA LYS A 53 -13.58 17.22 -3.11
C LYS A 53 -14.13 16.49 -1.88
N LYS A 54 -13.80 15.23 -1.73
CA LYS A 54 -14.17 14.39 -0.56
C LYS A 54 -13.09 14.40 0.53
N GLY A 55 -12.07 15.25 0.45
CA GLY A 55 -11.06 15.43 1.47
C GLY A 55 -9.91 14.42 1.43
N PHE A 56 -9.65 13.79 0.28
CA PHE A 56 -8.56 12.82 0.15
C PHE A 56 -7.19 13.43 0.49
N PHE A 57 -6.87 14.62 0.01
CA PHE A 57 -5.58 15.25 0.27
C PHE A 57 -5.41 15.71 1.72
N ASP A 58 -6.49 16.18 2.38
CA ASP A 58 -6.47 16.49 3.81
C ASP A 58 -6.25 15.25 4.67
N TRP A 59 -6.78 14.12 4.23
CA TRP A 59 -6.53 12.83 4.87
C TRP A 59 -5.09 12.37 4.61
N MET A 60 -4.63 12.42 3.36
CA MET A 60 -3.28 12.02 2.95
C MET A 60 -2.21 12.78 3.74
N ALA A 61 -2.35 14.10 3.92
CA ALA A 61 -1.42 14.91 4.70
C ALA A 61 -1.28 14.46 6.17
N LYS A 62 -2.34 13.85 6.73
CA LYS A 62 -2.36 13.34 8.11
C LYS A 62 -1.78 11.93 8.24
N GLN A 63 -1.57 11.21 7.14
CA GLN A 63 -1.04 9.85 7.18
C GLN A 63 0.47 9.83 7.36
N ASP A 64 1.14 10.91 6.99
CA ASP A 64 2.61 11.03 7.00
C ASP A 64 3.30 9.88 6.27
N ALA A 65 2.69 9.44 5.14
CA ALA A 65 3.20 8.34 4.34
C ALA A 65 4.41 8.79 3.50
N ASP A 66 5.37 7.89 3.29
CA ASP A 66 6.52 8.15 2.41
C ASP A 66 6.12 8.08 0.94
N PHE A 67 5.22 7.14 0.62
CA PHE A 67 4.68 6.95 -0.72
C PHE A 67 3.15 6.80 -0.70
N VAL A 68 2.49 7.45 -1.67
CA VAL A 68 1.06 7.26 -1.93
C VAL A 68 0.88 6.97 -3.42
N CYS A 69 0.61 5.70 -3.73
CA CYS A 69 0.37 5.20 -5.08
C CYS A 69 -1.12 5.32 -5.40
N VAL A 70 -1.46 6.06 -6.44
CA VAL A 70 -2.85 6.34 -6.80
C VAL A 70 -3.20 5.78 -8.17
N GLN A 71 -4.43 5.30 -8.32
CA GLN A 71 -4.96 4.74 -9.55
C GLN A 71 -6.27 5.44 -9.93
N GLU A 72 -6.69 5.29 -11.18
CA GLU A 72 -7.88 5.90 -11.76
C GLU A 72 -7.93 7.42 -11.55
N LEU A 73 -6.90 8.13 -12.02
CA LEU A 73 -6.86 9.60 -11.97
C LEU A 73 -8.04 10.23 -12.72
N LYS A 74 -8.42 9.67 -13.87
CA LYS A 74 -9.50 10.15 -14.74
C LYS A 74 -9.39 11.65 -15.03
N ALA A 75 -8.17 12.12 -15.21
CA ALA A 75 -7.81 13.52 -15.43
C ALA A 75 -6.54 13.62 -16.27
N GLN A 76 -6.33 14.79 -16.88
CA GLN A 76 -5.08 15.18 -17.52
C GLN A 76 -4.33 16.16 -16.61
N ALA A 77 -3.05 16.42 -16.85
CA ALA A 77 -2.26 17.36 -16.06
C ALA A 77 -2.93 18.75 -15.97
N ALA A 78 -3.51 19.23 -17.07
CA ALA A 78 -4.20 20.51 -17.12
C ALA A 78 -5.51 20.58 -16.29
N ASP A 79 -6.04 19.42 -15.89
CA ASP A 79 -7.25 19.32 -15.07
C ASP A 79 -6.95 19.40 -13.55
N LEU A 80 -5.67 19.37 -13.17
CA LEU A 80 -5.22 19.27 -11.78
C LEU A 80 -4.74 20.65 -11.26
N SER A 81 -5.11 20.98 -10.02
CA SER A 81 -4.54 22.12 -9.33
C SER A 81 -3.08 21.83 -8.90
N ALA A 82 -2.34 22.89 -8.58
CA ALA A 82 -0.98 22.78 -8.06
C ALA A 82 -0.92 21.85 -6.82
N ASP A 83 -1.89 21.99 -5.91
CA ASP A 83 -1.99 21.15 -4.70
C ASP A 83 -2.31 19.68 -5.00
N MET A 84 -2.96 19.39 -6.12
CA MET A 84 -3.16 18.00 -6.58
C MET A 84 -1.92 17.44 -7.26
N LEU A 85 -1.16 18.27 -7.99
CA LEU A 85 0.07 17.87 -8.66
C LEU A 85 1.22 17.64 -7.66
N ALA A 86 1.35 18.51 -6.67
CA ALA A 86 2.40 18.46 -5.66
C ALA A 86 1.84 18.95 -4.31
N PRO A 87 1.13 18.11 -3.55
CA PRO A 87 0.70 18.43 -2.20
C PRO A 87 1.90 18.80 -1.31
N ALA A 88 1.69 19.65 -0.31
CA ALA A 88 2.75 20.10 0.57
C ALA A 88 3.57 18.92 1.15
N GLY A 89 4.88 18.94 0.93
CA GLY A 89 5.80 17.88 1.36
C GLY A 89 5.89 16.68 0.42
N TYR A 90 5.25 16.73 -0.75
CA TYR A 90 5.29 15.63 -1.72
C TYR A 90 5.68 16.11 -3.12
N HIS A 91 6.38 15.26 -3.83
CA HIS A 91 6.56 15.30 -5.28
C HIS A 91 5.51 14.37 -5.92
N GLY A 92 4.88 14.80 -7.01
CA GLY A 92 3.91 14.00 -7.75
C GLY A 92 4.45 13.54 -9.09
N PHE A 93 4.31 12.26 -9.41
CA PHE A 93 4.73 11.61 -10.65
C PHE A 93 3.54 10.87 -11.24
N PHE A 94 3.19 11.15 -12.51
CA PHE A 94 1.95 10.67 -13.09
C PHE A 94 2.15 10.09 -14.48
N HIS A 95 1.35 9.10 -14.80
CA HIS A 95 1.14 8.59 -16.14
C HIS A 95 -0.35 8.74 -16.49
N TYR A 96 -0.65 9.69 -17.35
CA TYR A 96 -2.01 9.98 -17.80
C TYR A 96 -2.38 9.13 -19.01
N ALA A 97 -3.65 8.71 -19.11
CA ALA A 97 -4.14 8.09 -20.33
C ALA A 97 -4.24 9.12 -21.45
N GLU A 98 -4.02 8.72 -22.72
CA GLU A 98 -4.28 9.56 -23.88
C GLU A 98 -5.75 9.95 -23.97
N LYS A 99 -6.63 9.00 -23.64
CA LYS A 99 -8.08 9.23 -23.57
C LYS A 99 -8.44 10.04 -22.34
N LYS A 100 -8.99 11.25 -22.53
CA LYS A 100 -9.42 12.14 -21.46
C LYS A 100 -10.46 11.50 -20.55
N GLY A 101 -10.33 11.73 -19.24
CA GLY A 101 -11.26 11.25 -18.22
C GLY A 101 -11.26 9.74 -18.00
N TYR A 102 -10.19 9.06 -18.38
CA TYR A 102 -10.05 7.61 -18.32
C TYR A 102 -8.75 7.22 -17.61
N SER A 103 -8.76 6.11 -16.87
CA SER A 103 -7.57 5.48 -16.27
C SER A 103 -6.59 6.47 -15.60
N GLY A 104 -5.29 6.30 -15.80
CA GLY A 104 -4.21 7.12 -15.24
C GLY A 104 -3.75 6.63 -13.87
N THR A 105 -2.43 6.64 -13.64
CA THR A 105 -1.79 6.28 -12.37
C THR A 105 -0.84 7.36 -11.90
N GLY A 106 -0.52 7.38 -10.60
CA GLY A 106 0.43 8.32 -10.04
C GLY A 106 1.09 7.81 -8.77
N ILE A 107 2.19 8.46 -8.41
CA ILE A 107 2.89 8.27 -7.14
C ILE A 107 3.17 9.65 -6.56
N TYR A 108 2.78 9.85 -5.31
CA TYR A 108 3.28 10.92 -4.47
C TYR A 108 4.39 10.38 -3.59
N SER A 109 5.53 11.08 -3.53
CA SER A 109 6.69 10.71 -2.74
C SER A 109 7.22 11.90 -1.97
N LYS A 110 7.60 11.71 -0.70
CA LYS A 110 8.34 12.71 0.08
C LYS A 110 9.75 12.96 -0.44
N ALA A 111 10.40 11.90 -0.94
CA ALA A 111 11.75 11.98 -1.51
C ALA A 111 11.68 12.10 -3.04
N ALA A 112 12.66 12.79 -3.63
CA ALA A 112 12.87 12.77 -5.07
C ALA A 112 13.45 11.40 -5.50
N PRO A 113 12.90 10.73 -6.51
CA PRO A 113 13.43 9.48 -7.02
C PRO A 113 14.67 9.71 -7.90
N ASP A 114 15.51 8.68 -7.99
CA ASP A 114 16.66 8.65 -8.91
C ASP A 114 16.21 8.53 -10.38
N ALA A 115 15.09 7.83 -10.61
CA ALA A 115 14.46 7.69 -11.93
C ALA A 115 12.94 7.57 -11.82
N VAL A 116 12.27 8.07 -12.87
CA VAL A 116 10.81 7.91 -13.07
C VAL A 116 10.56 7.24 -14.41
N ILE A 117 9.79 6.16 -14.41
CA ILE A 117 9.44 5.40 -15.60
C ILE A 117 7.93 5.40 -15.73
N THR A 118 7.42 5.84 -16.90
CA THR A 118 6.01 5.80 -17.26
C THR A 118 5.80 4.73 -18.34
N GLY A 119 4.80 3.87 -18.12
CA GLY A 119 4.56 2.71 -18.97
C GLY A 119 5.56 1.57 -18.69
N PHE A 120 5.28 0.41 -19.25
CA PHE A 120 6.14 -0.78 -19.15
C PHE A 120 6.54 -1.36 -20.51
N GLY A 121 6.41 -0.54 -21.58
CA GLY A 121 6.86 -0.87 -22.91
C GLY A 121 5.80 -1.58 -23.77
N ASN A 122 4.53 -1.54 -23.37
CA ASN A 122 3.42 -2.04 -24.19
C ASN A 122 2.53 -0.88 -24.65
N PRO A 123 2.50 -0.53 -25.94
CA PRO A 123 1.79 0.65 -26.43
C PRO A 123 0.29 0.67 -26.14
N GLU A 124 -0.39 -0.49 -26.12
CA GLU A 124 -1.82 -0.56 -25.80
C GLU A 124 -2.11 -0.07 -24.39
N PHE A 125 -1.30 -0.49 -23.40
CA PHE A 125 -1.54 -0.19 -22.00
C PHE A 125 -0.80 1.07 -21.54
N ASP A 126 0.29 1.43 -22.19
CA ASP A 126 0.99 2.69 -21.97
C ASP A 126 0.12 3.87 -22.38
N ALA A 127 -0.61 3.76 -23.52
CA ALA A 127 -1.61 4.75 -23.94
C ALA A 127 -2.77 4.93 -22.94
N GLU A 128 -3.03 3.94 -22.09
CA GLU A 128 -4.03 4.00 -21.02
C GLU A 128 -3.50 4.54 -19.68
N GLY A 129 -2.19 4.86 -19.56
CA GLY A 129 -1.59 5.43 -18.36
C GLY A 129 -1.66 4.52 -17.13
N ARG A 130 -1.38 3.21 -17.31
CA ARG A 130 -1.65 2.18 -16.29
C ARG A 130 -0.48 1.87 -15.37
N TYR A 131 0.67 2.49 -15.58
CA TYR A 131 1.90 2.15 -14.86
C TYR A 131 2.78 3.37 -14.67
N VAL A 132 3.23 3.62 -13.44
CA VAL A 132 4.31 4.53 -13.13
C VAL A 132 5.21 3.90 -12.07
N GLN A 133 6.51 4.04 -12.23
CA GLN A 133 7.55 3.54 -11.34
C GLN A 133 8.46 4.67 -10.93
N CYS A 134 8.77 4.74 -9.64
CA CYS A 134 9.80 5.60 -9.08
C CYS A 134 10.90 4.72 -8.44
N ASP A 135 12.13 4.94 -8.85
CA ASP A 135 13.30 4.22 -8.35
C ASP A 135 14.06 5.04 -7.32
N PHE A 136 14.43 4.41 -6.20
CA PHE A 136 15.18 4.99 -5.08
C PHE A 136 16.29 4.01 -4.70
N ALA A 137 17.54 4.26 -5.10
CA ALA A 137 18.66 3.33 -4.87
C ALA A 137 18.23 1.86 -5.17
N ASN A 138 18.11 1.00 -4.15
CA ASN A 138 17.71 -0.41 -4.30
C ASN A 138 16.20 -0.68 -4.13
N LEU A 139 15.35 0.34 -4.05
CA LEU A 139 13.89 0.20 -3.96
C LEU A 139 13.21 0.77 -5.20
N SER A 140 12.31 0.01 -5.79
CA SER A 140 11.36 0.48 -6.82
C SER A 140 9.94 0.48 -6.24
N VAL A 141 9.28 1.64 -6.24
CA VAL A 141 7.87 1.78 -5.88
C VAL A 141 7.06 1.98 -7.15
N ILE A 142 6.04 1.16 -7.34
CA ILE A 142 5.25 1.11 -8.58
C ILE A 142 3.78 1.32 -8.27
N SER A 143 3.11 2.17 -9.02
CA SER A 143 1.65 2.25 -9.06
C SER A 143 1.14 1.63 -10.36
N VAL A 144 0.27 0.62 -10.25
CA VAL A 144 -0.32 -0.09 -11.37
C VAL A 144 -1.85 -0.09 -11.30
N TYR A 145 -2.50 0.01 -12.47
CA TYR A 145 -3.94 -0.13 -12.60
C TYR A 145 -4.25 -1.20 -13.67
N CYS A 146 -4.52 -2.43 -13.23
CA CYS A 146 -4.90 -3.51 -14.13
C CYS A 146 -6.27 -3.24 -14.78
N PRO A 147 -6.48 -3.59 -16.05
CA PRO A 147 -7.78 -3.42 -16.70
C PRO A 147 -8.90 -4.13 -15.94
N SER A 148 -10.05 -3.48 -15.81
CA SER A 148 -11.29 -4.15 -15.42
C SER A 148 -11.93 -4.78 -16.65
N GLY A 149 -12.33 -6.05 -16.54
CA GLY A 149 -13.05 -6.77 -17.61
C GLY A 149 -14.57 -6.69 -17.48
N SER A 150 -15.10 -6.01 -16.45
CA SER A 150 -16.51 -6.12 -16.06
C SER A 150 -17.50 -5.41 -16.99
N SER A 151 -17.04 -4.50 -17.87
CA SER A 151 -17.92 -3.65 -18.68
C SER A 151 -18.32 -4.24 -20.02
N SER A 152 -17.50 -5.13 -20.61
CA SER A 152 -17.76 -5.81 -21.88
C SER A 152 -16.80 -6.98 -22.09
N GLU A 153 -17.12 -7.88 -23.02
CA GLU A 153 -16.25 -8.97 -23.44
C GLU A 153 -14.91 -8.44 -24.01
N GLU A 154 -14.95 -7.37 -24.79
CA GLU A 154 -13.74 -6.71 -25.31
C GLU A 154 -12.80 -6.26 -24.17
N ARG A 155 -13.35 -5.69 -23.09
CA ARG A 155 -12.55 -5.28 -21.92
C ARG A 155 -12.02 -6.49 -21.16
N GLN A 156 -12.75 -7.60 -21.12
CA GLN A 156 -12.23 -8.84 -20.53
C GLN A 156 -11.06 -9.40 -21.36
N LEU A 157 -11.17 -9.38 -22.68
CA LEU A 157 -10.08 -9.77 -23.57
C LEU A 157 -8.86 -8.84 -23.43
N ALA A 158 -9.07 -7.53 -23.31
CA ALA A 158 -7.99 -6.58 -23.03
C ALA A 158 -7.30 -6.88 -21.70
N LYS A 159 -8.05 -7.26 -20.66
CA LYS A 159 -7.49 -7.67 -19.37
C LYS A 159 -6.61 -8.93 -19.50
N PHE A 160 -7.05 -9.93 -20.28
CA PHE A 160 -6.24 -11.11 -20.53
C PHE A 160 -4.94 -10.79 -21.28
N ARG A 161 -5.01 -9.91 -22.30
CA ARG A 161 -3.79 -9.43 -22.99
C ARG A 161 -2.84 -8.70 -22.03
N PHE A 162 -3.39 -7.86 -21.13
CA PHE A 162 -2.58 -7.21 -20.10
C PHE A 162 -1.88 -8.24 -19.21
N MET A 163 -2.61 -9.23 -18.72
CA MET A 163 -2.07 -10.29 -17.87
C MET A 163 -0.93 -11.06 -18.56
N GLU A 164 -1.08 -11.34 -19.86
CA GLU A 164 -0.08 -12.05 -20.66
C GLU A 164 1.22 -11.27 -20.79
N VAL A 165 1.15 -9.95 -21.05
CA VAL A 165 2.36 -9.12 -21.25
C VAL A 165 2.94 -8.60 -19.94
N PHE A 166 2.13 -8.49 -18.88
CA PHE A 166 2.58 -7.96 -17.61
C PHE A 166 3.33 -9.01 -16.76
N LEU A 167 3.01 -10.29 -16.89
CA LEU A 167 3.71 -11.34 -16.13
C LEU A 167 5.21 -11.44 -16.45
N PRO A 168 5.65 -11.43 -17.74
CA PRO A 168 7.08 -11.35 -18.07
C PRO A 168 7.74 -10.07 -17.56
N HIS A 169 7.02 -8.93 -17.56
CA HIS A 169 7.54 -7.68 -17.00
C HIS A 169 7.81 -7.80 -15.49
N LEU A 170 6.91 -8.43 -14.75
CA LEU A 170 7.11 -8.72 -13.32
C LEU A 170 8.33 -9.62 -13.08
N ASP A 171 8.55 -10.61 -13.93
CA ASP A 171 9.73 -11.50 -13.84
C ASP A 171 11.04 -10.73 -14.08
N VAL A 172 11.06 -9.81 -15.04
CA VAL A 172 12.18 -8.90 -15.26
C VAL A 172 12.42 -7.99 -14.05
N LEU A 173 11.36 -7.40 -13.47
CA LEU A 173 11.48 -6.54 -12.29
C LEU A 173 12.13 -7.27 -11.11
N ARG A 174 11.62 -8.46 -10.77
CA ARG A 174 12.16 -9.24 -9.65
C ARG A 174 13.60 -9.71 -9.89
N SER A 175 13.99 -9.92 -11.17
CA SER A 175 15.32 -10.42 -11.54
C SER A 175 16.42 -9.35 -11.47
N ARG A 176 16.06 -8.08 -11.26
CA ARG A 176 17.01 -6.97 -11.20
C ARG A 176 17.80 -6.87 -9.89
N GLY A 177 17.53 -7.74 -8.92
CA GLY A 177 18.22 -7.72 -7.61
C GLY A 177 17.82 -6.54 -6.71
N ARG A 178 16.77 -5.78 -7.07
CA ARG A 178 16.23 -4.66 -6.29
C ARG A 178 15.00 -5.09 -5.51
N GLU A 179 14.74 -4.43 -4.39
CA GLU A 179 13.44 -4.55 -3.74
C GLU A 179 12.37 -3.81 -4.54
N VAL A 180 11.22 -4.42 -4.68
CA VAL A 180 10.09 -3.87 -5.46
C VAL A 180 8.82 -3.94 -4.63
N VAL A 181 8.06 -2.83 -4.60
CA VAL A 181 6.70 -2.79 -4.07
C VAL A 181 5.76 -2.30 -5.17
N ILE A 182 4.83 -3.15 -5.58
CA ILE A 182 3.84 -2.87 -6.63
C ILE A 182 2.49 -2.65 -5.97
N CYS A 183 2.10 -1.40 -5.90
CA CYS A 183 0.84 -0.95 -5.32
C CYS A 183 -0.21 -0.78 -6.41
N GLY A 184 -1.43 -1.21 -6.17
CA GLY A 184 -2.47 -0.87 -7.13
C GLY A 184 -3.75 -1.68 -7.05
N ASP A 185 -4.66 -1.28 -7.92
CA ASP A 185 -5.88 -2.02 -8.22
C ASP A 185 -5.59 -3.06 -9.31
N TRP A 186 -5.58 -4.32 -8.90
CA TRP A 186 -5.34 -5.46 -9.76
C TRP A 186 -6.63 -5.98 -10.41
N ASN A 187 -7.77 -5.46 -9.98
CA ASN A 187 -9.09 -5.86 -10.47
C ASN A 187 -9.35 -7.38 -10.37
N ILE A 188 -8.65 -8.09 -9.48
CA ILE A 188 -8.78 -9.54 -9.26
C ILE A 188 -8.81 -9.81 -7.75
N ALA A 189 -9.81 -10.55 -7.28
CA ALA A 189 -9.78 -11.19 -5.97
C ALA A 189 -9.14 -12.58 -6.12
N HIS A 190 -8.09 -12.88 -5.33
CA HIS A 190 -7.28 -14.09 -5.54
C HIS A 190 -7.98 -15.35 -5.03
N LYS A 191 -8.38 -15.35 -3.77
CA LYS A 191 -8.97 -16.51 -3.09
C LYS A 191 -10.42 -16.23 -2.65
N GLU A 192 -11.12 -17.27 -2.23
CA GLU A 192 -12.50 -17.18 -1.72
C GLU A 192 -12.64 -16.22 -0.53
N ILE A 193 -11.59 -16.10 0.27
CA ILE A 193 -11.51 -15.16 1.41
C ILE A 193 -11.50 -13.69 0.98
N ASP A 194 -11.17 -13.41 -0.29
CA ASP A 194 -10.98 -12.06 -0.82
C ASP A 194 -12.28 -11.42 -1.34
N LEU A 195 -13.41 -12.13 -1.29
CA LEU A 195 -14.72 -11.53 -1.57
C LEU A 195 -15.85 -12.23 -0.82
N LYS A 196 -16.88 -11.47 -0.44
CA LYS A 196 -17.99 -11.97 0.42
C LYS A 196 -18.80 -13.08 -0.25
N ASN A 197 -19.22 -12.89 -1.49
CA ASN A 197 -20.14 -13.78 -2.20
C ASN A 197 -19.43 -14.57 -3.30
N TRP A 198 -18.31 -15.21 -2.99
CA TRP A 198 -17.45 -15.83 -3.98
C TRP A 198 -18.16 -16.89 -4.85
N LYS A 199 -19.08 -17.70 -4.29
CA LYS A 199 -19.80 -18.75 -5.05
C LYS A 199 -20.64 -18.17 -6.20
N GLY A 200 -21.26 -17.01 -5.98
CA GLY A 200 -22.05 -16.31 -7.00
C GLY A 200 -21.19 -15.58 -8.05
N ASN A 201 -19.88 -15.43 -7.80
CA ASN A 201 -18.97 -14.64 -8.62
C ASN A 201 -17.96 -15.47 -9.43
N LEU A 202 -18.02 -16.80 -9.40
CA LEU A 202 -17.10 -17.72 -10.10
C LEU A 202 -17.00 -17.51 -11.62
N LYS A 203 -18.01 -16.85 -12.21
CA LYS A 203 -18.08 -16.53 -13.65
C LYS A 203 -17.98 -15.03 -13.91
N ASN A 204 -17.69 -14.22 -12.93
CA ASN A 204 -17.61 -12.78 -13.07
C ASN A 204 -16.17 -12.31 -13.18
N SER A 205 -15.94 -11.30 -14.05
CA SER A 205 -14.66 -10.62 -14.14
C SER A 205 -14.18 -10.18 -12.76
N GLY A 206 -12.90 -10.38 -12.48
CA GLY A 206 -12.28 -10.15 -11.19
C GLY A 206 -12.23 -11.41 -10.31
N PHE A 207 -12.93 -12.50 -10.68
CA PHE A 207 -12.85 -13.77 -9.96
C PHE A 207 -12.92 -15.01 -10.88
N LEU A 208 -12.62 -14.83 -12.15
CA LEU A 208 -12.53 -15.93 -13.11
C LEU A 208 -11.38 -16.88 -12.74
N PRO A 209 -11.49 -18.19 -13.00
CA PRO A 209 -10.42 -19.15 -12.75
C PRO A 209 -9.07 -18.75 -13.35
N GLU A 210 -9.06 -18.20 -14.56
CA GLU A 210 -7.87 -17.76 -15.28
C GLU A 210 -7.20 -16.56 -14.60
N GLU A 211 -7.99 -15.61 -14.11
CA GLU A 211 -7.50 -14.43 -13.38
C GLU A 211 -6.86 -14.84 -12.04
N ARG A 212 -7.52 -15.71 -11.30
CA ARG A 212 -7.03 -16.26 -10.04
C ARG A 212 -5.76 -17.10 -10.24
N ALA A 213 -5.72 -17.93 -11.28
CA ALA A 213 -4.54 -18.72 -11.64
C ALA A 213 -3.35 -17.82 -11.99
N TRP A 214 -3.59 -16.70 -12.68
CA TRP A 214 -2.56 -15.73 -12.99
C TRP A 214 -1.95 -15.09 -11.74
N LEU A 215 -2.75 -14.68 -10.76
CA LEU A 215 -2.23 -14.21 -9.47
C LEU A 215 -1.45 -15.32 -8.73
N SER A 216 -1.94 -16.57 -8.80
CA SER A 216 -1.20 -17.70 -8.21
C SER A 216 0.18 -17.86 -8.85
N ARG A 217 0.32 -17.67 -10.17
CA ARG A 217 1.64 -17.68 -10.84
C ARG A 217 2.56 -16.59 -10.33
N ILE A 218 2.05 -15.38 -10.07
CA ILE A 218 2.84 -14.29 -9.50
C ILE A 218 3.40 -14.68 -8.12
N PHE A 219 2.59 -15.32 -7.28
CA PHE A 219 3.00 -15.70 -5.93
C PHE A 219 3.81 -17.00 -5.90
N ASP A 220 3.39 -18.03 -6.66
CA ASP A 220 3.96 -19.37 -6.58
C ASP A 220 5.18 -19.56 -7.51
N GLU A 221 5.16 -18.95 -8.73
CA GLU A 221 6.25 -19.07 -9.71
C GLU A 221 7.27 -17.93 -9.55
N LEU A 222 6.80 -16.66 -9.56
CA LEU A 222 7.69 -15.51 -9.45
C LEU A 222 8.12 -15.23 -8.00
N LYS A 223 7.52 -15.88 -7.01
CA LYS A 223 7.84 -15.71 -5.58
C LYS A 223 7.63 -14.28 -5.06
N LEU A 224 6.82 -13.48 -5.75
CA LEU A 224 6.35 -12.21 -5.20
C LEU A 224 5.33 -12.49 -4.10
N VAL A 225 5.14 -11.54 -3.19
CA VAL A 225 4.39 -11.72 -1.96
C VAL A 225 3.18 -10.78 -1.92
N ASP A 226 1.99 -11.31 -1.63
CA ASP A 226 0.84 -10.51 -1.21
C ASP A 226 1.07 -10.03 0.23
N VAL A 227 1.64 -8.83 0.37
CA VAL A 227 2.12 -8.33 1.68
C VAL A 227 0.98 -8.18 2.67
N PHE A 228 -0.22 -7.76 2.21
CA PHE A 228 -1.36 -7.65 3.11
C PHE A 228 -1.66 -8.99 3.81
N ARG A 229 -1.66 -10.10 3.06
CA ARG A 229 -2.00 -11.41 3.60
C ARG A 229 -0.92 -12.02 4.52
N THR A 230 0.31 -11.54 4.48
CA THR A 230 1.34 -11.92 5.45
C THR A 230 1.11 -11.29 6.82
N VAL A 231 0.50 -10.10 6.88
CA VAL A 231 0.25 -9.34 8.10
C VAL A 231 -1.17 -9.57 8.63
N GLU A 232 -2.17 -9.59 7.73
CA GLU A 232 -3.60 -9.73 8.05
C GLU A 232 -4.21 -10.92 7.31
N PRO A 233 -4.18 -12.12 7.91
CA PRO A 233 -4.73 -13.34 7.30
C PRO A 233 -6.25 -13.45 7.43
N GLY A 234 -6.89 -12.56 8.20
CA GLY A 234 -8.32 -12.63 8.53
C GLY A 234 -9.24 -12.43 7.33
N ALA A 235 -10.46 -12.96 7.47
CA ALA A 235 -11.52 -12.79 6.49
C ALA A 235 -12.16 -11.39 6.55
N GLU A 236 -13.01 -11.10 5.56
CA GLU A 236 -13.80 -9.86 5.48
C GLU A 236 -12.99 -8.56 5.39
N GLN A 237 -11.77 -8.69 4.91
CA GLN A 237 -10.87 -7.57 4.61
C GLN A 237 -11.00 -7.21 3.13
N TYR A 238 -11.84 -6.23 2.82
CA TYR A 238 -12.13 -5.81 1.45
C TYR A 238 -11.66 -4.39 1.21
N THR A 239 -11.31 -4.09 -0.05
CA THR A 239 -10.83 -2.78 -0.48
C THR A 239 -11.81 -2.08 -1.42
N TRP A 240 -12.74 -2.82 -2.04
CA TRP A 240 -13.74 -2.28 -2.98
C TRP A 240 -15.15 -2.76 -2.65
N TRP A 241 -16.13 -1.88 -2.84
CA TRP A 241 -17.56 -2.17 -2.68
C TRP A 241 -18.36 -1.56 -3.81
N SER A 242 -19.26 -2.35 -4.39
CA SER A 242 -20.22 -1.83 -5.38
C SER A 242 -21.00 -0.63 -4.81
N ASN A 243 -21.25 0.36 -5.64
CA ASN A 243 -22.15 1.47 -5.29
C ASN A 243 -23.63 1.09 -5.32
N ARG A 244 -23.97 -0.18 -5.66
CA ARG A 244 -25.34 -0.69 -5.71
C ARG A 244 -25.76 -1.21 -4.33
N GLY A 245 -27.01 -0.91 -3.95
CA GLY A 245 -27.58 -1.34 -2.67
C GLY A 245 -26.80 -0.80 -1.47
N GLN A 246 -26.66 -1.62 -0.43
CA GLN A 246 -25.92 -1.29 0.80
C GLN A 246 -24.62 -2.11 0.94
N ALA A 247 -23.92 -2.35 -0.18
CA ALA A 247 -22.76 -3.23 -0.21
C ALA A 247 -21.67 -2.79 0.79
N TYR A 248 -21.37 -1.49 0.86
CA TYR A 248 -20.39 -0.93 1.79
C TYR A 248 -20.82 -1.12 3.26
N THR A 249 -22.07 -0.75 3.60
CA THR A 249 -22.61 -0.85 4.97
C THR A 249 -22.65 -2.30 5.46
N ASN A 250 -22.99 -3.24 4.57
CA ASN A 250 -23.09 -4.67 4.89
C ASN A 250 -21.76 -5.42 4.69
N ASN A 251 -20.67 -4.70 4.38
CA ASN A 251 -19.36 -5.25 4.08
C ASN A 251 -19.40 -6.37 3.01
N VAL A 252 -20.21 -6.18 1.95
CA VAL A 252 -20.26 -7.07 0.78
C VAL A 252 -19.27 -6.53 -0.25
N GLY A 253 -18.00 -6.83 -0.04
CA GLY A 253 -16.89 -6.24 -0.79
C GLY A 253 -15.96 -7.28 -1.42
N TRP A 254 -14.95 -6.75 -2.10
CA TRP A 254 -13.87 -7.46 -2.76
C TRP A 254 -12.54 -6.86 -2.34
N ARG A 255 -11.52 -7.69 -2.13
CA ARG A 255 -10.13 -7.24 -2.00
C ARG A 255 -9.45 -7.38 -3.36
N ILE A 256 -9.30 -6.27 -4.04
CA ILE A 256 -8.74 -6.17 -5.39
C ILE A 256 -7.58 -5.18 -5.50
N ASP A 257 -7.35 -4.41 -4.42
CA ASP A 257 -6.18 -3.55 -4.27
C ASP A 257 -5.12 -4.28 -3.45
N TYR A 258 -3.86 -4.22 -3.90
CA TYR A 258 -2.75 -4.95 -3.31
C TYR A 258 -1.51 -4.07 -3.17
N GLN A 259 -0.63 -4.47 -2.26
CA GLN A 259 0.80 -4.22 -2.32
C GLN A 259 1.47 -5.59 -2.51
N ILE A 260 1.98 -5.83 -3.71
CA ILE A 260 2.72 -7.05 -4.05
C ILE A 260 4.20 -6.69 -4.08
N ALA A 261 5.03 -7.46 -3.37
CA ALA A 261 6.42 -7.09 -3.17
C ALA A 261 7.38 -8.26 -3.32
N THR A 262 8.65 -7.95 -3.50
CA THR A 262 9.75 -8.92 -3.37
C THR A 262 9.83 -9.46 -1.94
N PRO A 263 10.30 -10.70 -1.73
CA PRO A 263 10.32 -11.33 -0.41
C PRO A 263 11.10 -10.56 0.66
N GLY A 264 12.20 -9.87 0.27
CA GLY A 264 13.04 -9.13 1.21
C GLY A 264 12.26 -8.03 1.92
N ILE A 265 11.70 -7.09 1.15
CA ILE A 265 10.91 -6.00 1.74
C ILE A 265 9.59 -6.50 2.34
N ALA A 266 8.96 -7.53 1.76
CA ALA A 266 7.73 -8.10 2.30
C ALA A 266 7.91 -8.64 3.73
N ALA A 267 9.06 -9.21 4.05
CA ALA A 267 9.40 -9.72 5.39
C ALA A 267 9.51 -8.60 6.44
N LEU A 268 9.69 -7.36 6.02
CA LEU A 268 9.77 -6.18 6.89
C LEU A 268 8.39 -5.57 7.19
N ALA A 269 7.31 -6.05 6.59
CA ALA A 269 5.96 -5.54 6.87
C ALA A 269 5.55 -5.82 8.32
N ARG A 270 5.00 -4.81 9.02
CA ARG A 270 4.61 -4.89 10.44
C ARG A 270 3.14 -4.58 10.67
N SER A 271 2.55 -3.74 9.85
CA SER A 271 1.13 -3.42 9.92
C SER A 271 0.51 -3.32 8.54
N ALA A 272 -0.79 -3.64 8.44
CA ALA A 272 -1.57 -3.49 7.23
C ALA A 272 -2.97 -3.02 7.60
N VAL A 273 -3.42 -1.90 7.03
CA VAL A 273 -4.69 -1.27 7.38
C VAL A 273 -5.46 -0.88 6.12
N ILE A 274 -6.73 -1.30 6.03
CA ILE A 274 -7.68 -0.81 5.03
C ILE A 274 -8.51 0.30 5.69
N TYR A 275 -8.39 1.54 5.16
CA TYR A 275 -9.05 2.71 5.75
C TYR A 275 -10.51 2.81 5.32
N LYS A 276 -11.43 2.50 6.24
CA LYS A 276 -12.89 2.47 6.00
C LYS A 276 -13.69 3.58 6.72
N ARG A 277 -13.01 4.52 7.41
CA ARG A 277 -13.72 5.54 8.22
C ARG A 277 -14.37 6.64 7.39
N HIS A 278 -13.78 6.97 6.24
CA HIS A 278 -14.30 7.97 5.31
C HIS A 278 -14.11 7.49 3.87
N LYS A 279 -15.12 7.73 3.04
CA LYS A 279 -15.18 7.20 1.67
C LYS A 279 -14.78 8.27 0.65
N PHE A 280 -13.56 8.21 0.13
CA PHE A 280 -13.09 9.10 -0.94
C PHE A 280 -13.49 8.57 -2.33
N SER A 281 -13.57 7.25 -2.47
CA SER A 281 -13.81 6.47 -3.66
C SER A 281 -14.75 5.31 -3.33
N ASP A 282 -15.08 4.46 -4.28
CA ASP A 282 -15.65 3.12 -4.04
C ASP A 282 -14.58 2.10 -3.60
N HIS A 283 -13.30 2.49 -3.67
CA HIS A 283 -12.19 1.80 -3.03
C HIS A 283 -11.79 2.45 -1.71
N ALA A 284 -11.22 1.66 -0.81
CA ALA A 284 -10.60 2.13 0.44
C ALA A 284 -9.08 2.09 0.33
N PRO A 285 -8.37 3.13 0.79
CA PRO A 285 -6.91 3.11 0.83
C PRO A 285 -6.36 1.95 1.65
N LEU A 286 -5.34 1.27 1.11
CA LEU A 286 -4.57 0.22 1.75
C LEU A 286 -3.22 0.78 2.19
N THR A 287 -2.96 0.82 3.49
CA THR A 287 -1.69 1.27 4.08
C THR A 287 -0.93 0.08 4.61
N ILE A 288 0.36 -0.01 4.31
CA ILE A 288 1.29 -0.97 4.93
C ILE A 288 2.51 -0.21 5.45
N ASP A 289 2.92 -0.53 6.68
CA ASP A 289 4.13 -0.03 7.30
C ASP A 289 5.21 -1.13 7.29
N TYR A 290 6.40 -0.76 6.80
CA TYR A 290 7.57 -1.64 6.71
C TYR A 290 8.64 -1.17 7.67
N GLU A 291 9.25 -2.08 8.44
CA GLU A 291 10.33 -1.78 9.41
C GLU A 291 11.65 -1.52 8.68
N MET A 292 11.71 -0.40 8.01
CA MET A 292 12.90 0.12 7.31
C MET A 292 12.73 1.62 7.06
N SER A 293 13.82 2.31 6.80
CA SER A 293 13.82 3.66 6.22
C SER A 293 14.11 3.60 4.71
N LEU A 294 13.85 4.71 4.02
CA LEU A 294 14.30 4.85 2.63
C LEU A 294 15.84 4.83 2.51
N SER A 295 16.55 5.32 3.53
CA SER A 295 18.02 5.25 3.60
C SER A 295 18.53 3.81 3.79
N ASP A 296 17.78 2.93 4.45
CA ASP A 296 18.14 1.52 4.59
C ASP A 296 18.05 0.81 3.23
N ALA A 297 17.09 1.20 2.38
CA ALA A 297 17.00 0.69 1.00
C ALA A 297 18.28 1.01 0.18
N GLN A 298 18.99 2.08 0.52
CA GLN A 298 20.27 2.43 -0.11
C GLN A 298 21.41 1.51 0.34
N ALA A 299 21.31 0.88 1.50
CA ALA A 299 22.34 0.01 2.08
C ALA A 299 22.08 -1.48 1.82
N MET A 300 20.94 -1.86 1.26
CA MET A 300 20.63 -3.27 0.92
C MET A 300 21.58 -3.75 -0.19
N PRO A 301 22.22 -4.92 -0.04
CA PRO A 301 23.05 -5.50 -1.09
C PRO A 301 22.21 -5.83 -2.33
N THR A 302 22.74 -5.51 -3.51
CA THR A 302 22.17 -5.87 -4.83
C THR A 302 22.27 -7.37 -5.09
#